data_2affea3f25e19289fd5740078f50fa8d
#
_entry.id   2affea3f25e19289fd5740078f50fa8d
#
_cell.length_a   1.000
_cell.length_b   1.000
_cell.length_c   1.000
_cell.angle_alpha   90.00
_cell.angle_beta   90.00
_cell.angle_gamma   90.00
#
_symmetry.space_group_name_H-M   'P 1'
#
loop_
_entity.id
_entity.type
_entity.pdbx_description
1 polymer ?
#
loop_
_entity_poly.entity_id
_entity_poly.type
_entity_poly.pdbx_seq_one_letter_code
_entity_poly.pdbx_strand_id
1 'polypeptide(L)'
;MSHLRKNQKEINKADTTFNSSNETCDSGNLVKLTDIDDDFIVELRYATEDNFTGKRVYESAECYIDRETLKMLIEARDVFKKDGYRVKIWDAYRPISAQKRFWEIYPDDNFVARPPDMETMTSFRSTHMNGQCVDITLTDMEGNELKMPTCFDDFREIAAIKNNDPETEEYRNAAYMCKVMEAAGFGASPTEWWHFYDNKNPHPRYLDYRI
;
A
#
# COMPACT_ATOMS: atom_id res chain seq x y z
N MET A 1 -46.60 44.37 -30.09
CA MET A 1 -45.41 44.22 -29.28
C MET A 1 -45.79 43.73 -27.89
N SER A 2 -46.29 42.47 -27.74
CA SER A 2 -46.67 41.94 -26.43
C SER A 2 -46.69 40.38 -26.45
N HIS A 3 -45.67 39.77 -26.95
CA HIS A 3 -45.59 38.27 -26.95
C HIS A 3 -44.20 37.69 -26.69
N LEU A 4 -43.28 38.47 -26.14
CA LEU A 4 -41.88 38.06 -25.92
C LEU A 4 -41.42 38.19 -24.44
N ARG A 5 -42.32 38.18 -23.48
CA ARG A 5 -41.95 38.25 -22.04
C ARG A 5 -42.60 37.17 -21.16
N LYS A 6 -43.00 36.03 -21.73
CA LYS A 6 -43.61 34.92 -20.94
C LYS A 6 -42.79 33.63 -20.85
N ASN A 7 -41.63 33.55 -21.50
CA ASN A 7 -40.83 32.28 -21.52
C ASN A 7 -39.56 32.31 -20.70
N GLN A 8 -39.39 33.24 -19.76
CA GLN A 8 -38.18 33.31 -18.94
C GLN A 8 -38.42 33.10 -17.43
N LYS A 9 -39.65 32.68 -17.04
CA LYS A 9 -40.02 32.42 -15.67
C LYS A 9 -40.38 30.96 -15.36
N GLU A 10 -40.36 30.07 -16.33
CA GLU A 10 -40.66 28.63 -16.14
C GLU A 10 -39.44 27.70 -16.23
N ILE A 11 -38.23 28.23 -16.46
CA ILE A 11 -36.98 27.42 -16.52
C ILE A 11 -36.26 27.36 -15.15
N ASN A 12 -36.70 28.11 -14.14
CA ASN A 12 -36.04 28.13 -12.82
C ASN A 12 -36.85 27.45 -11.71
N LYS A 13 -37.59 26.39 -12.01
CA LYS A 13 -38.36 25.65 -11.00
C LYS A 13 -38.33 24.12 -11.17
N ALA A 14 -37.23 23.61 -11.70
CA ALA A 14 -36.92 22.20 -11.71
C ALA A 14 -35.41 22.11 -11.50
N ASP A 15 -34.98 21.90 -10.26
CA ASP A 15 -33.77 21.21 -9.81
C ASP A 15 -33.38 21.68 -8.42
N THR A 16 -34.17 21.25 -7.42
CA THR A 16 -33.69 21.19 -6.03
C THR A 16 -34.28 19.96 -5.38
N THR A 17 -33.98 18.79 -5.97
CA THR A 17 -33.96 17.51 -5.29
C THR A 17 -32.59 16.93 -5.58
N PHE A 18 -31.66 17.20 -4.70
CA PHE A 18 -30.37 16.59 -4.76
C PHE A 18 -29.91 16.38 -3.34
N ASN A 19 -29.93 15.21 -3.00
CA ASN A 19 -29.01 14.14 -3.25
C ASN A 19 -28.03 13.99 -2.11
N SER A 20 -28.32 12.95 -1.37
CA SER A 20 -27.35 12.26 -0.54
C SER A 20 -25.96 12.24 -1.19
N SER A 21 -25.06 12.92 -0.58
CA SER A 21 -23.65 12.66 -0.40
C SER A 21 -23.13 11.35 -1.03
N ASN A 22 -22.71 11.40 -2.27
CA ASN A 22 -21.49 10.73 -2.66
C ASN A 22 -20.35 11.71 -2.34
N GLU A 23 -19.84 11.68 -1.13
CA GLU A 23 -18.48 12.11 -0.85
C GLU A 23 -17.60 11.19 -1.68
N THR A 24 -17.14 11.66 -2.83
CA THR A 24 -16.07 11.03 -3.58
C THR A 24 -14.84 11.13 -2.70
N CYS A 25 -14.53 10.07 -1.97
CA CYS A 25 -13.32 9.98 -1.20
C CYS A 25 -12.15 10.24 -2.17
N ASP A 26 -11.36 11.25 -1.87
CA ASP A 26 -10.22 11.65 -2.71
C ASP A 26 -9.20 10.50 -2.69
N SER A 27 -9.11 9.76 -3.78
CA SER A 27 -8.13 8.68 -3.95
C SER A 27 -6.69 9.20 -4.14
N GLY A 28 -6.53 10.52 -4.24
CA GLY A 28 -5.22 11.13 -4.48
C GLY A 28 -4.59 10.63 -5.80
N ASN A 29 -3.36 10.14 -5.72
CA ASN A 29 -2.64 9.58 -6.86
C ASN A 29 -2.67 8.03 -6.88
N LEU A 30 -3.57 7.41 -6.11
CA LEU A 30 -3.70 5.95 -6.06
C LEU A 30 -4.17 5.39 -7.40
N VAL A 31 -3.58 4.29 -7.79
CA VAL A 31 -3.98 3.48 -8.93
C VAL A 31 -4.16 2.03 -8.48
N LYS A 32 -5.11 1.34 -9.07
CA LYS A 32 -5.25 -0.10 -8.88
C LYS A 32 -4.12 -0.80 -9.65
N LEU A 33 -3.32 -1.55 -8.93
CA LEU A 33 -2.10 -2.16 -9.47
C LEU A 33 -2.41 -3.07 -10.66
N THR A 34 -3.41 -3.94 -10.54
CA THR A 34 -3.77 -4.92 -11.57
C THR A 34 -4.34 -4.30 -12.84
N ASP A 35 -4.79 -3.03 -12.81
CA ASP A 35 -5.22 -2.31 -14.02
C ASP A 35 -4.04 -1.77 -14.83
N ILE A 36 -2.86 -1.70 -14.21
CA ILE A 36 -1.64 -1.18 -14.84
C ILE A 36 -0.69 -2.32 -15.21
N ASP A 37 -0.57 -3.32 -14.33
CA ASP A 37 0.40 -4.40 -14.47
C ASP A 37 -0.12 -5.69 -13.79
N ASP A 38 -0.17 -6.78 -14.54
CA ASP A 38 -0.65 -8.09 -14.10
C ASP A 38 0.48 -9.09 -13.78
N ASP A 39 1.73 -8.65 -13.84
CA ASP A 39 2.91 -9.48 -13.61
C ASP A 39 3.20 -9.71 -12.11
N PHE A 40 2.59 -8.91 -11.25
CA PHE A 40 2.68 -9.07 -9.81
C PHE A 40 1.75 -10.17 -9.30
N ILE A 41 2.18 -10.86 -8.25
CA ILE A 41 1.29 -11.74 -7.47
C ILE A 41 0.71 -10.89 -6.34
N VAL A 42 -0.59 -10.65 -6.35
CA VAL A 42 -1.29 -9.89 -5.30
C VAL A 42 -1.94 -10.87 -4.32
N GLU A 43 -1.50 -10.85 -3.07
CA GLU A 43 -2.02 -11.67 -1.98
C GLU A 43 -2.12 -10.80 -0.71
N LEU A 44 -3.07 -9.85 -0.73
CA LEU A 44 -3.24 -8.92 0.40
C LEU A 44 -3.62 -9.69 1.66
N ARG A 45 -2.69 -9.81 2.61
CA ARG A 45 -2.86 -10.58 3.86
C ARG A 45 -4.02 -10.04 4.70
N TYR A 46 -4.20 -8.74 4.75
CA TYR A 46 -5.27 -8.11 5.53
C TYR A 46 -6.66 -8.19 4.89
N ALA A 47 -6.74 -8.67 3.64
CA ALA A 47 -8.01 -9.06 3.01
C ALA A 47 -8.45 -10.49 3.37
N THR A 48 -7.69 -11.20 4.19
CA THR A 48 -7.97 -12.55 4.69
C THR A 48 -7.88 -12.59 6.21
N GLU A 49 -8.07 -13.75 6.83
CA GLU A 49 -7.84 -13.97 8.26
C GLU A 49 -6.38 -14.36 8.57
N ASP A 50 -5.56 -14.64 7.54
CA ASP A 50 -4.16 -15.01 7.67
C ASP A 50 -3.26 -13.78 7.82
N ASN A 51 -3.38 -13.12 8.97
CA ASN A 51 -2.60 -11.96 9.39
C ASN A 51 -2.56 -11.87 10.92
N PHE A 52 -1.72 -10.98 11.48
CA PHE A 52 -1.52 -10.88 12.94
C PHE A 52 -2.78 -10.55 13.74
N THR A 53 -3.82 -9.97 13.10
CA THR A 53 -5.08 -9.67 13.80
C THR A 53 -6.01 -10.88 13.89
N GLY A 54 -5.76 -11.94 13.11
CA GLY A 54 -6.62 -13.11 13.00
C GLY A 54 -7.99 -12.81 12.41
N LYS A 55 -8.17 -11.67 11.75
CA LYS A 55 -9.42 -11.23 11.16
C LYS A 55 -9.18 -10.53 9.83
N ARG A 56 -10.15 -10.65 8.93
CA ARG A 56 -10.19 -9.81 7.73
C ARG A 56 -10.40 -8.34 8.13
N VAL A 57 -9.49 -7.46 7.67
CA VAL A 57 -9.51 -6.02 7.94
C VAL A 57 -9.89 -5.22 6.71
N TYR A 58 -9.39 -5.61 5.52
CA TYR A 58 -9.75 -4.96 4.25
C TYR A 58 -11.10 -5.47 3.72
N GLU A 59 -11.91 -4.57 3.18
CA GLU A 59 -13.21 -4.92 2.61
C GLU A 59 -13.07 -5.65 1.27
N SER A 60 -12.00 -5.38 0.52
CA SER A 60 -11.67 -6.05 -0.74
C SER A 60 -10.21 -6.55 -0.77
N ALA A 61 -9.88 -7.35 -1.79
CA ALA A 61 -8.52 -7.78 -2.09
C ALA A 61 -7.90 -6.97 -3.25
N GLU A 62 -8.41 -5.77 -3.51
CA GLU A 62 -7.88 -4.90 -4.55
C GLU A 62 -6.65 -4.14 -4.04
N CYS A 63 -5.52 -4.30 -4.74
CA CYS A 63 -4.27 -3.66 -4.39
C CYS A 63 -4.19 -2.28 -5.04
N TYR A 64 -4.12 -1.24 -4.21
CA TYR A 64 -3.88 0.13 -4.63
C TYR A 64 -2.51 0.60 -4.18
N ILE A 65 -1.89 1.46 -4.99
CA ILE A 65 -0.54 2.01 -4.73
C ILE A 65 -0.45 3.42 -5.34
N ASP A 66 0.40 4.27 -4.80
CA ASP A 66 0.72 5.54 -5.44
C ASP A 66 1.34 5.32 -6.83
N ARG A 67 0.95 6.11 -7.81
CA ARG A 67 1.37 5.96 -9.22
C ARG A 67 2.88 6.08 -9.42
N GLU A 68 3.53 7.00 -8.72
CA GLU A 68 4.98 7.18 -8.86
C GLU A 68 5.75 6.05 -8.16
N THR A 69 5.24 5.62 -6.99
CA THR A 69 5.77 4.46 -6.28
C THR A 69 5.63 3.17 -7.12
N LEU A 70 4.50 3.02 -7.84
CA LEU A 70 4.31 1.88 -8.76
C LEU A 70 5.35 1.85 -9.88
N LYS A 71 5.72 3.00 -10.45
CA LYS A 71 6.77 3.05 -11.50
C LYS A 71 8.09 2.50 -10.98
N MET A 72 8.48 2.88 -9.77
CA MET A 72 9.70 2.36 -9.13
C MET A 72 9.59 0.86 -8.84
N LEU A 73 8.42 0.40 -8.41
CA LEU A 73 8.18 -1.02 -8.15
C LEU A 73 8.26 -1.86 -9.43
N ILE A 74 7.77 -1.33 -10.57
CA ILE A 74 7.92 -1.95 -11.90
C ILE A 74 9.39 -2.07 -12.29
N GLU A 75 10.21 -1.03 -12.05
CA GLU A 75 11.66 -1.07 -12.30
C GLU A 75 12.33 -2.21 -11.49
N ALA A 76 12.01 -2.32 -10.20
CA ALA A 76 12.50 -3.40 -9.35
C ALA A 76 12.02 -4.78 -9.83
N ARG A 77 10.72 -4.92 -10.14
CA ARG A 77 10.11 -6.14 -10.67
C ARG A 77 10.82 -6.62 -11.95
N ASP A 78 11.18 -5.71 -12.85
CA ASP A 78 11.86 -6.05 -14.09
C ASP A 78 13.26 -6.64 -13.86
N VAL A 79 13.96 -6.21 -12.79
CA VAL A 79 15.22 -6.81 -12.36
C VAL A 79 14.97 -8.21 -11.80
N PHE A 80 14.04 -8.37 -10.85
CA PHE A 80 13.69 -9.67 -10.28
C PHE A 80 13.30 -10.69 -11.36
N LYS A 81 12.47 -10.26 -12.33
CA LYS A 81 12.03 -11.13 -13.43
C LYS A 81 13.18 -11.61 -14.31
N LYS A 82 14.18 -10.77 -14.59
CA LYS A 82 15.39 -11.17 -15.33
C LYS A 82 16.20 -12.23 -14.58
N ASP A 83 16.17 -12.16 -13.26
CA ASP A 83 16.89 -13.10 -12.38
C ASP A 83 16.06 -14.36 -12.05
N GLY A 84 14.84 -14.49 -12.65
CA GLY A 84 13.98 -15.66 -12.52
C GLY A 84 13.04 -15.63 -11.32
N TYR A 85 12.72 -14.44 -10.81
CA TYR A 85 11.82 -14.26 -9.66
C TYR A 85 10.59 -13.43 -10.03
N ARG A 86 9.53 -13.59 -9.23
CA ARG A 86 8.33 -12.74 -9.28
C ARG A 86 8.15 -12.04 -7.94
N VAL A 87 7.54 -10.86 -7.98
CA VAL A 87 7.20 -10.10 -6.78
C VAL A 87 5.80 -10.48 -6.32
N LYS A 88 5.67 -10.88 -5.05
CA LYS A 88 4.40 -11.08 -4.37
C LYS A 88 4.18 -9.93 -3.40
N ILE A 89 3.01 -9.30 -3.46
CA ILE A 89 2.62 -8.15 -2.64
C ILE A 89 1.65 -8.61 -1.56
N TRP A 90 2.00 -8.37 -0.30
CA TRP A 90 1.19 -8.67 0.87
C TRP A 90 0.42 -7.46 1.39
N ASP A 91 0.98 -6.24 1.23
CA ASP A 91 0.31 -4.97 1.51
C ASP A 91 0.87 -3.83 0.66
N ALA A 92 0.03 -2.82 0.38
CA ALA A 92 0.44 -1.60 -0.32
C ALA A 92 -0.30 -0.39 0.29
N TYR A 93 -1.29 0.19 -0.39
CA TYR A 93 -2.11 1.21 0.24
C TYR A 93 -2.96 0.60 1.37
N ARG A 94 -2.91 1.25 2.54
CA ARG A 94 -3.66 0.87 3.75
C ARG A 94 -4.54 2.04 4.18
N PRO A 95 -5.88 1.89 4.18
CA PRO A 95 -6.78 2.92 4.70
C PRO A 95 -6.47 3.29 6.16
N ILE A 96 -6.69 4.54 6.53
CA ILE A 96 -6.50 4.98 7.93
C ILE A 96 -7.37 4.17 8.90
N SER A 97 -8.57 3.77 8.47
CA SER A 97 -9.45 2.92 9.27
C SER A 97 -8.82 1.57 9.62
N ALA A 98 -8.09 0.95 8.67
CA ALA A 98 -7.34 -0.27 8.91
C ALA A 98 -6.15 -0.01 9.86
N GLN A 99 -5.41 1.09 9.66
CA GLN A 99 -4.30 1.46 10.55
C GLN A 99 -4.77 1.70 11.99
N LYS A 100 -5.93 2.34 12.19
CA LYS A 100 -6.54 2.49 13.51
C LYS A 100 -6.83 1.14 14.15
N ARG A 101 -7.39 0.20 13.34
CA ARG A 101 -7.68 -1.15 13.80
C ARG A 101 -6.41 -1.91 14.23
N PHE A 102 -5.32 -1.77 13.49
CA PHE A 102 -4.03 -2.38 13.86
C PHE A 102 -3.50 -1.81 15.17
N TRP A 103 -3.56 -0.48 15.33
CA TRP A 103 -3.14 0.19 16.55
C TRP A 103 -3.96 -0.22 17.79
N GLU A 104 -5.26 -0.42 17.64
CA GLU A 104 -6.11 -0.92 18.72
C GLU A 104 -5.71 -2.33 19.19
N ILE A 105 -5.19 -3.16 18.28
CA ILE A 105 -4.81 -4.55 18.56
C ILE A 105 -3.38 -4.63 19.07
N TYR A 106 -2.47 -3.88 18.45
CA TYR A 106 -1.03 -3.93 18.75
C TYR A 106 -0.44 -2.52 18.79
N PRO A 107 -0.57 -1.79 19.92
CA PRO A 107 -0.12 -0.40 20.05
C PRO A 107 1.39 -0.30 20.36
N ASP A 108 2.23 -0.67 19.39
CA ASP A 108 3.69 -0.59 19.48
C ASP A 108 4.26 0.15 18.28
N ASP A 109 4.81 1.36 18.51
CA ASP A 109 5.37 2.25 17.50
C ASP A 109 6.55 1.62 16.70
N ASN A 110 7.14 0.52 17.18
CA ASN A 110 8.25 -0.15 16.47
C ASN A 110 7.75 -0.94 15.26
N PHE A 111 6.49 -1.40 15.27
CA PHE A 111 5.92 -2.29 14.25
C PHE A 111 4.63 -1.74 13.64
N VAL A 112 3.78 -1.14 14.43
CA VAL A 112 2.53 -0.55 13.96
C VAL A 112 2.61 0.96 14.10
N ALA A 113 2.70 1.67 12.98
CA ALA A 113 2.73 3.12 13.00
C ALA A 113 1.46 3.68 13.66
N ARG A 114 1.62 4.68 14.52
CA ARG A 114 0.48 5.36 15.14
C ARG A 114 -0.40 5.98 14.06
N PRO A 115 -1.73 5.74 14.07
CA PRO A 115 -2.62 6.37 13.11
C PRO A 115 -2.57 7.90 13.25
N PRO A 116 -2.72 8.65 12.15
CA PRO A 116 -2.71 10.10 12.18
C PRO A 116 -3.89 10.64 13.00
N ASP A 117 -3.70 11.79 13.62
CA ASP A 117 -4.81 12.59 14.10
C ASP A 117 -5.61 13.10 12.89
N MET A 118 -6.94 12.96 12.92
CA MET A 118 -7.82 13.36 11.84
C MET A 118 -7.73 14.84 11.48
N GLU A 119 -7.19 15.67 12.39
CA GLU A 119 -6.98 17.10 12.11
C GLU A 119 -5.72 17.36 11.27
N THR A 120 -4.76 16.47 11.27
CA THR A 120 -3.46 16.73 10.62
C THR A 120 -3.24 15.98 9.31
N MET A 121 -3.97 15.00 8.90
CA MET A 121 -3.97 14.27 7.63
C MET A 121 -2.72 14.42 6.72
N THR A 122 -1.57 14.75 7.32
CA THR A 122 -0.32 15.01 6.62
C THR A 122 0.80 14.13 7.16
N SER A 123 1.66 13.66 6.26
CA SER A 123 2.86 12.92 6.61
C SER A 123 4.08 13.61 6.01
N PHE A 124 5.19 13.59 6.72
CA PHE A 124 6.48 14.03 6.19
C PHE A 124 7.29 12.89 5.57
N ARG A 125 6.72 11.69 5.52
CA ARG A 125 7.37 10.49 5.02
C ARG A 125 6.37 9.59 4.30
N SER A 126 6.89 8.71 3.47
CA SER A 126 6.12 7.64 2.83
C SER A 126 5.59 6.66 3.88
N THR A 127 4.34 6.24 3.72
CA THR A 127 3.64 5.28 4.57
C THR A 127 2.68 4.46 3.72
N HIS A 128 2.16 3.35 4.26
CA HIS A 128 1.04 2.64 3.61
C HIS A 128 -0.20 3.54 3.46
N MET A 129 -0.46 4.43 4.42
CA MET A 129 -1.65 5.30 4.42
C MET A 129 -1.64 6.38 3.33
N ASN A 130 -0.51 6.61 2.66
CA ASN A 130 -0.45 7.46 1.46
C ASN A 130 -0.14 6.67 0.18
N GLY A 131 -0.12 5.33 0.26
CA GLY A 131 0.14 4.44 -0.87
C GLY A 131 1.60 4.34 -1.27
N GLN A 132 2.52 4.82 -0.44
CA GLN A 132 3.95 4.92 -0.76
C GLN A 132 4.82 3.90 -0.04
N CYS A 133 4.21 2.88 0.56
CA CYS A 133 4.89 1.71 1.09
C CYS A 133 4.34 0.43 0.47
N VAL A 134 5.18 -0.58 0.43
CA VAL A 134 4.82 -1.93 0.02
C VAL A 134 5.46 -2.95 0.94
N ASP A 135 4.69 -3.99 1.29
CA ASP A 135 5.18 -5.20 1.93
C ASP A 135 5.22 -6.32 0.89
N ILE A 136 6.40 -6.83 0.62
CA ILE A 136 6.62 -7.78 -0.48
C ILE A 136 7.49 -8.95 -0.06
N THR A 137 7.36 -10.01 -0.84
CA THR A 137 8.34 -11.11 -0.89
C THR A 137 8.62 -11.49 -2.35
N LEU A 138 9.58 -12.39 -2.54
CA LEU A 138 9.89 -12.97 -3.84
C LEU A 138 9.40 -14.42 -3.92
N THR A 139 8.99 -14.81 -5.11
CA THR A 139 8.71 -16.20 -5.46
C THR A 139 9.59 -16.63 -6.62
N ASP A 140 9.71 -17.94 -6.83
CA ASP A 140 10.16 -18.48 -8.10
C ASP A 140 9.10 -18.24 -9.19
N MET A 141 9.38 -18.67 -10.42
CA MET A 141 8.47 -18.50 -11.56
C MET A 141 7.20 -19.37 -11.45
N GLU A 142 7.23 -20.41 -10.63
CA GLU A 142 6.11 -21.29 -10.29
C GLU A 142 5.22 -20.72 -9.18
N GLY A 143 5.66 -19.65 -8.51
CA GLY A 143 4.92 -18.96 -7.45
C GLY A 143 5.23 -19.46 -6.03
N ASN A 144 6.24 -20.31 -5.84
CA ASN A 144 6.69 -20.72 -4.51
C ASN A 144 7.53 -19.61 -3.88
N GLU A 145 7.19 -19.22 -2.65
CA GLU A 145 7.93 -18.18 -1.93
C GLU A 145 9.37 -18.61 -1.65
N LEU A 146 10.30 -17.69 -1.80
CA LEU A 146 11.68 -17.90 -1.35
C LEU A 146 11.71 -17.96 0.18
N LYS A 147 12.69 -18.68 0.72
CA LYS A 147 12.93 -18.67 2.15
C LYS A 147 13.40 -17.30 2.60
N MET A 148 12.72 -16.72 3.56
CA MET A 148 13.01 -15.42 4.14
C MET A 148 13.25 -15.54 5.65
N PRO A 149 13.86 -14.53 6.31
CA PRO A 149 14.25 -14.60 7.73
C PRO A 149 13.13 -14.98 8.68
N THR A 150 11.89 -14.54 8.38
CA THR A 150 10.69 -14.83 9.16
C THR A 150 9.48 -14.92 8.27
N CYS A 151 8.34 -15.35 8.83
CA CYS A 151 7.05 -15.09 8.22
C CYS A 151 6.75 -13.59 8.18
N PHE A 152 5.78 -13.20 7.35
CA PHE A 152 5.20 -11.85 7.36
C PHE A 152 4.57 -11.56 8.74
N ASP A 153 4.60 -10.30 9.19
CA ASP A 153 4.10 -9.87 10.50
C ASP A 153 4.77 -10.56 11.71
N ASP A 154 5.99 -11.05 11.57
CA ASP A 154 6.77 -11.51 12.70
C ASP A 154 7.44 -10.31 13.40
N PHE A 155 6.86 -9.85 14.48
CA PHE A 155 7.30 -8.67 15.24
C PHE A 155 8.48 -8.96 16.19
N ARG A 156 9.24 -10.04 15.96
CA ARG A 156 10.49 -10.30 16.70
C ARG A 156 11.67 -9.59 16.05
N GLU A 157 12.69 -9.31 16.84
CA GLU A 157 13.92 -8.64 16.36
C GLU A 157 14.61 -9.36 15.20
N ILE A 158 14.37 -10.65 15.04
CA ILE A 158 14.91 -11.45 13.93
C ILE A 158 14.30 -11.09 12.56
N ALA A 159 13.17 -10.38 12.52
CA ALA A 159 12.61 -9.82 11.27
C ALA A 159 13.52 -8.74 10.65
N ALA A 160 14.38 -8.11 11.42
CA ALA A 160 15.39 -7.20 10.89
C ALA A 160 16.51 -7.96 10.18
N ILE A 161 16.80 -7.65 8.92
CA ILE A 161 17.84 -8.33 8.12
C ILE A 161 19.17 -8.37 8.87
N LYS A 162 19.56 -7.27 9.50
CA LYS A 162 20.84 -7.13 10.25
C LYS A 162 21.02 -8.12 11.40
N ASN A 163 19.94 -8.71 11.89
CA ASN A 163 19.95 -9.66 13.02
C ASN A 163 20.09 -11.12 12.57
N ASN A 164 20.24 -11.37 11.26
CA ASN A 164 20.35 -12.70 10.68
C ASN A 164 21.79 -13.03 10.30
N ASP A 165 22.11 -14.32 10.27
CA ASP A 165 23.41 -14.81 9.85
C ASP A 165 23.59 -14.65 8.33
N PRO A 166 24.62 -13.91 7.85
CA PRO A 166 24.88 -13.70 6.42
C PRO A 166 25.12 -14.97 5.61
N GLU A 167 25.47 -16.08 6.26
CA GLU A 167 25.71 -17.36 5.61
C GLU A 167 24.43 -18.14 5.30
N THR A 168 23.28 -17.69 5.82
CA THR A 168 22.00 -18.35 5.58
C THR A 168 21.41 -18.00 4.20
N GLU A 169 20.59 -18.89 3.67
CA GLU A 169 19.83 -18.65 2.43
C GLU A 169 18.81 -17.52 2.64
N GLU A 170 18.16 -17.53 3.79
CA GLU A 170 17.14 -16.54 4.20
C GLU A 170 17.69 -15.11 4.21
N TYR A 171 18.87 -14.93 4.80
CA TYR A 171 19.56 -13.63 4.78
C TYR A 171 19.91 -13.22 3.35
N ARG A 172 20.50 -14.12 2.55
CA ARG A 172 20.92 -13.80 1.18
C ARG A 172 19.73 -13.38 0.30
N ASN A 173 18.59 -14.06 0.45
CA ASN A 173 17.38 -13.71 -0.30
C ASN A 173 16.83 -12.35 0.12
N ALA A 174 16.72 -12.06 1.41
CA ALA A 174 16.26 -10.77 1.92
C ALA A 174 17.24 -9.63 1.54
N ALA A 175 18.53 -9.85 1.66
CA ALA A 175 19.55 -8.86 1.30
C ALA A 175 19.58 -8.59 -0.21
N TYR A 176 19.38 -9.61 -1.05
CA TYR A 176 19.23 -9.45 -2.49
C TYR A 176 18.00 -8.60 -2.82
N MET A 177 16.84 -8.93 -2.23
CA MET A 177 15.60 -8.17 -2.42
C MET A 177 15.78 -6.71 -2.00
N CYS A 178 16.35 -6.47 -0.82
CA CYS A 178 16.64 -5.12 -0.32
C CYS A 178 17.53 -4.33 -1.31
N LYS A 179 18.61 -4.93 -1.79
CA LYS A 179 19.54 -4.30 -2.75
C LYS A 179 18.86 -3.87 -4.04
N VAL A 180 17.97 -4.70 -4.61
CA VAL A 180 17.24 -4.37 -5.84
C VAL A 180 16.24 -3.26 -5.59
N MET A 181 15.48 -3.33 -4.48
CA MET A 181 14.52 -2.29 -4.10
C MET A 181 15.20 -0.94 -3.85
N GLU A 182 16.33 -0.92 -3.14
CA GLU A 182 17.11 0.31 -2.92
C GLU A 182 17.64 0.90 -4.23
N ALA A 183 18.10 0.06 -5.16
CA ALA A 183 18.55 0.49 -6.49
C ALA A 183 17.42 1.14 -7.31
N ALA A 184 16.18 0.68 -7.15
CA ALA A 184 14.99 1.29 -7.75
C ALA A 184 14.59 2.60 -7.06
N GLY A 185 15.08 2.86 -5.83
CA GLY A 185 14.86 4.12 -5.10
C GLY A 185 14.01 3.98 -3.84
N PHE A 186 13.67 2.77 -3.44
CA PHE A 186 13.03 2.53 -2.16
C PHE A 186 14.01 2.66 -1.01
N GLY A 187 13.49 3.01 0.17
CA GLY A 187 14.15 2.77 1.44
C GLY A 187 13.64 1.46 2.04
N ALA A 188 14.49 0.78 2.80
CA ALA A 188 14.13 -0.45 3.51
C ALA A 188 13.90 -0.17 5.00
N SER A 189 12.93 -0.87 5.61
CA SER A 189 12.72 -0.82 7.05
C SER A 189 13.91 -1.43 7.81
N PRO A 190 14.37 -0.81 8.88
CA PRO A 190 15.43 -1.38 9.70
C PRO A 190 14.97 -2.55 10.59
N THR A 191 13.66 -2.77 10.72
CA THR A 191 13.03 -3.75 11.63
C THR A 191 12.31 -4.89 10.91
N GLU A 192 11.95 -4.68 9.63
CA GLU A 192 11.08 -5.59 8.88
C GLU A 192 11.65 -5.82 7.48
N TRP A 193 12.06 -7.04 7.16
CA TRP A 193 12.71 -7.37 5.90
C TRP A 193 11.79 -7.22 4.67
N TRP A 194 10.48 -7.27 4.85
CA TRP A 194 9.46 -7.17 3.79
C TRP A 194 9.05 -5.75 3.45
N HIS A 195 9.29 -4.75 4.37
CA HIS A 195 8.74 -3.41 4.28
C HIS A 195 9.66 -2.43 3.56
N PHE A 196 9.15 -1.85 2.48
CA PHE A 196 9.84 -0.86 1.66
C PHE A 196 8.98 0.40 1.50
N TYR A 197 9.63 1.56 1.50
CA TYR A 197 8.97 2.86 1.37
C TYR A 197 9.59 3.69 0.24
N ASP A 198 8.74 4.47 -0.47
CA ASP A 198 9.20 5.40 -1.50
C ASP A 198 10.08 6.47 -0.86
N ASN A 199 11.36 6.52 -1.25
CA ASN A 199 12.34 7.47 -0.74
C ASN A 199 12.60 8.63 -1.71
N LYS A 200 11.96 8.62 -2.88
CA LYS A 200 12.13 9.64 -3.92
C LYS A 200 10.98 10.65 -3.98
N ASN A 201 9.75 10.19 -3.75
CA ASN A 201 8.56 10.97 -4.03
C ASN A 201 7.66 11.12 -2.78
N PRO A 202 8.16 11.61 -1.62
CA PRO A 202 7.34 11.68 -0.42
C PRO A 202 6.08 12.53 -0.66
N HIS A 203 4.93 11.96 -0.39
CA HIS A 203 3.64 12.62 -0.56
C HIS A 203 3.12 13.07 0.81
N PRO A 204 2.81 14.35 1.03
CA PRO A 204 2.55 14.88 2.36
C PRO A 204 1.16 14.56 2.91
N ARG A 205 0.32 13.82 2.18
CA ARG A 205 -1.08 13.62 2.56
C ARG A 205 -1.41 12.15 2.78
N TYR A 206 -2.02 11.84 3.91
CA TYR A 206 -2.70 10.57 4.14
C TYR A 206 -4.01 10.51 3.34
N LEU A 207 -4.38 9.31 2.94
CA LEU A 207 -5.59 9.04 2.19
C LEU A 207 -6.52 8.16 3.04
N ASP A 208 -7.82 8.36 2.92
CA ASP A 208 -8.82 7.48 3.55
C ASP A 208 -9.77 6.88 2.49
N TYR A 209 -9.19 6.51 1.36
CA TYR A 209 -9.89 5.79 0.30
C TYR A 209 -10.23 4.38 0.79
N ARG A 210 -11.47 3.96 0.65
CA ARG A 210 -11.91 2.61 1.05
C ARG A 210 -11.57 1.60 -0.04
N ILE A 211 -11.01 0.48 0.37
CA ILE A 211 -10.67 -0.65 -0.48
C ILE A 211 -11.38 -1.92 -0.02
#